data_39817efd375a5bef2371f9f88eb8502d
#
_entry.id   39817efd375a5bef2371f9f88eb8502d
#
_cell.length_a   1.000
_cell.length_b   1.000
_cell.length_c   1.000
_cell.angle_alpha   90.00
_cell.angle_beta   90.00
_cell.angle_gamma   90.00
#
_symmetry.space_group_name_H-M   'P 1'
#
loop_
_entity.id
_entity.type
_entity.pdbx_description
1 polymer ?
#
loop_
_entity_poly.entity_id
_entity_poly.type
_entity_poly.pdbx_seq_one_letter_code
_entity_poly.pdbx_strand_id
1 'polypeptide(L)'
;MLVVDVHHWLDGGELPHHDLRLRRRVLRIARFIEYGGPLDVRESRETLMECKRRPGGKPCPGLMWVSKRGAPDFEILAYCVVCGEQEAAIYNWADTDWAGGMMAPVLGVTEPS
;
A
#
# COMPACT_ATOMS: atom_id res chain seq x y z
N MET A 1 1.56 -12.44 7.10
CA MET A 1 1.17 -11.53 6.00
C MET A 1 -0.32 -11.24 6.08
N LEU A 2 -0.71 -10.01 5.91
CA LEU A 2 -2.10 -9.61 5.94
C LEU A 2 -2.68 -9.70 4.52
N VAL A 3 -3.82 -10.37 4.38
CA VAL A 3 -4.53 -10.41 3.10
C VAL A 3 -5.63 -9.36 3.17
N VAL A 4 -5.62 -8.41 2.25
CA VAL A 4 -6.53 -7.27 2.27
C VAL A 4 -7.44 -7.30 1.05
N ASP A 5 -8.74 -7.37 1.30
CA ASP A 5 -9.74 -7.11 0.29
C ASP A 5 -10.24 -5.70 0.56
N VAL A 6 -9.87 -4.77 -0.30
CA VAL A 6 -10.14 -3.35 -0.08
C VAL A 6 -11.64 -3.07 0.04
N HIS A 7 -12.47 -3.82 -0.69
CA HIS A 7 -13.92 -3.61 -0.61
C HIS A 7 -14.48 -3.91 0.77
N HIS A 8 -13.84 -4.79 1.53
CA HIS A 8 -14.27 -5.09 2.89
C HIS A 8 -13.77 -4.07 3.91
N TRP A 9 -12.70 -3.36 3.57
CA TRP A 9 -12.08 -2.41 4.49
C TRP A 9 -12.68 -1.03 4.43
N LEU A 10 -13.34 -0.69 3.32
CA LEU A 10 -13.96 0.61 3.15
C LEU A 10 -15.46 0.48 3.42
N ASP A 11 -15.93 1.20 4.41
CA ASP A 11 -17.34 1.21 4.76
C ASP A 11 -18.09 2.11 3.78
N GLY A 12 -18.89 1.51 2.92
CA GLY A 12 -19.58 2.26 1.88
C GLY A 12 -18.64 2.98 0.93
N GLY A 13 -17.39 2.53 0.82
CA GLY A 13 -16.40 3.17 -0.01
C GLY A 13 -15.63 4.28 0.70
N GLU A 14 -15.89 4.49 1.99
CA GLU A 14 -15.24 5.56 2.74
C GLU A 14 -14.33 5.02 3.82
N LEU A 15 -13.38 5.85 4.26
CA LEU A 15 -12.50 5.49 5.36
C LEU A 15 -13.27 5.42 6.67
N PRO A 16 -12.92 4.47 7.53
CA PRO A 16 -13.56 4.40 8.84
C PRO A 16 -13.20 5.62 9.66
N HIS A 17 -14.21 6.24 10.26
CA HIS A 17 -14.02 7.49 10.99
C HIS A 17 -13.82 7.29 12.49
N HIS A 18 -14.37 6.21 13.03
CA HIS A 18 -14.42 6.03 14.48
C HIS A 18 -13.26 5.23 15.06
N ASP A 19 -12.57 4.45 14.25
CA ASP A 19 -11.47 3.62 14.71
C ASP A 19 -10.16 4.16 14.13
N LEU A 20 -9.39 4.85 14.95
CA LEU A 20 -8.14 5.47 14.49
C LEU A 20 -7.10 4.43 14.09
N ARG A 21 -7.06 3.28 14.73
CA ARG A 21 -6.11 2.23 14.36
C ARG A 21 -6.45 1.67 12.99
N LEU A 22 -7.72 1.40 12.77
CA LEU A 22 -8.17 0.87 11.50
C LEU A 22 -7.94 1.91 10.40
N ARG A 23 -8.24 3.16 10.68
CA ARG A 23 -8.01 4.24 9.73
C ARG A 23 -6.54 4.34 9.32
N ARG A 24 -5.62 4.28 10.28
CA ARG A 24 -4.18 4.33 9.99
C ARG A 24 -3.76 3.13 9.13
N ARG A 25 -4.30 1.97 9.43
CA ARG A 25 -4.00 0.76 8.66
C ARG A 25 -4.52 0.87 7.23
N VAL A 26 -5.72 1.38 7.06
CA VAL A 26 -6.30 1.59 5.72
C VAL A 26 -5.48 2.62 4.96
N LEU A 27 -5.05 3.70 5.62
CA LEU A 27 -4.22 4.71 4.96
C LEU A 27 -2.86 4.14 4.53
N ARG A 28 -2.28 3.26 5.33
CA ARG A 28 -1.03 2.60 4.93
C ARG A 28 -1.24 1.71 3.71
N ILE A 29 -2.34 0.97 3.67
CA ILE A 29 -2.70 0.15 2.51
C ILE A 29 -2.93 1.05 1.29
N ALA A 30 -3.60 2.18 1.48
CA ALA A 30 -3.83 3.14 0.41
C ALA A 30 -2.51 3.63 -0.20
N ARG A 31 -1.51 3.88 0.63
CA ARG A 31 -0.18 4.29 0.14
C ARG A 31 0.47 3.19 -0.68
N PHE A 32 0.36 1.94 -0.27
CA PHE A 32 0.86 0.82 -1.08
C PHE A 32 0.16 0.77 -2.44
N ILE A 33 -1.14 1.04 -2.48
CA ILE A 33 -1.89 1.06 -3.73
C ILE A 33 -1.42 2.23 -4.61
N GLU A 34 -1.17 3.40 -4.02
CA GLU A 34 -0.66 4.54 -4.78
C GLU A 34 0.67 4.23 -5.47
N TYR A 35 1.55 3.50 -4.79
CA TYR A 35 2.83 3.11 -5.39
C TYR A 35 2.66 1.96 -6.39
N GLY A 36 1.80 1.01 -6.11
CA GLY A 36 1.67 -0.22 -6.91
C GLY A 36 0.69 -0.12 -8.06
N GLY A 37 -0.34 0.72 -7.95
CA GLY A 37 -1.38 0.82 -8.96
C GLY A 37 -0.87 1.15 -10.35
N PRO A 38 0.01 2.14 -10.51
CA PRO A 38 0.54 2.49 -11.83
C PRO A 38 1.57 1.54 -12.41
N LEU A 39 2.06 0.57 -11.64
CA LEU A 39 3.07 -0.36 -12.13
C LEU A 39 2.51 -1.26 -13.23
N ASP A 40 3.40 -1.72 -14.10
CA ASP A 40 3.06 -2.79 -15.02
C ASP A 40 3.06 -4.11 -14.26
N VAL A 41 2.36 -5.09 -14.81
CA VAL A 41 2.32 -6.43 -14.23
C VAL A 41 3.75 -6.98 -14.16
N ARG A 42 4.08 -7.55 -13.01
CA ARG A 42 5.41 -8.08 -12.68
C ARG A 42 6.47 -7.02 -12.40
N GLU A 43 6.09 -5.77 -12.38
CA GLU A 43 7.01 -4.71 -12.00
C GLU A 43 7.05 -4.55 -10.49
N SER A 44 8.21 -4.18 -9.96
CA SER A 44 8.40 -3.91 -8.54
C SER A 44 8.99 -2.52 -8.38
N ARG A 45 8.70 -1.91 -7.24
CA ARG A 45 9.16 -0.55 -6.99
C ARG A 45 9.44 -0.34 -5.50
N GLU A 46 10.53 0.35 -5.19
CA GLU A 46 10.79 0.79 -3.82
C GLU A 46 9.89 1.98 -3.50
N THR A 47 9.34 1.96 -2.29
CA THR A 47 8.54 3.08 -1.80
C THR A 47 9.37 3.93 -0.85
N LEU A 48 8.82 5.07 -0.43
CA LEU A 48 9.44 5.87 0.62
C LEU A 48 8.87 5.51 1.99
N MET A 49 8.11 4.43 2.08
CA MET A 49 7.49 4.00 3.32
C MET A 49 8.43 3.11 4.12
N GLU A 50 8.58 3.42 5.38
CA GLU A 50 9.45 2.64 6.25
C GLU A 50 8.82 1.30 6.62
N CYS A 51 9.67 0.27 6.75
CA CYS A 51 9.26 -0.99 7.29
C CYS A 51 8.96 -0.81 8.79
N LYS A 52 7.83 -1.34 9.24
CA LYS A 52 7.41 -1.19 10.64
C LYS A 52 7.80 -2.37 11.50
N ARG A 53 8.52 -3.32 10.96
CA ARG A 53 8.92 -4.52 11.70
C ARG A 53 10.07 -4.23 12.65
N ARG A 54 10.15 -5.00 13.70
CA ARG A 54 11.23 -4.89 14.68
C ARG A 54 11.85 -6.25 14.93
N PRO A 55 12.56 -6.82 13.93
CA PRO A 55 13.17 -8.13 14.10
C PRO A 55 14.18 -8.09 15.23
N GLY A 56 14.05 -8.99 16.19
CA GLY A 56 14.93 -9.02 17.34
C GLY A 56 14.78 -7.82 18.27
N GLY A 57 13.65 -7.13 18.18
CA GLY A 57 13.39 -5.95 19.05
C GLY A 57 13.95 -4.64 18.53
N LYS A 58 14.66 -4.66 17.40
CA LYS A 58 15.23 -3.44 16.83
C LYS A 58 14.48 -3.05 15.58
N PRO A 59 14.29 -1.75 15.33
CA PRO A 59 13.59 -1.32 14.13
C PRO A 59 14.32 -1.77 12.87
N CYS A 60 13.57 -2.30 11.90
CA CYS A 60 14.13 -2.63 10.60
C CYS A 60 14.44 -1.32 9.87
N PRO A 61 15.65 -1.12 9.35
CA PRO A 61 16.00 0.10 8.65
C PRO A 61 15.53 0.15 7.19
N GLY A 62 14.83 -0.88 6.73
CA GLY A 62 14.46 -0.99 5.33
C GLY A 62 13.28 -0.13 4.93
N LEU A 63 13.17 0.10 3.63
CA LEU A 63 11.97 0.69 3.04
C LEU A 63 11.14 -0.42 2.43
N MET A 64 9.82 -0.18 2.39
CA MET A 64 8.90 -1.14 1.78
C MET A 64 9.01 -1.10 0.26
N TRP A 65 8.77 -2.25 -0.33
CA TRP A 65 8.65 -2.40 -1.79
C TRP A 65 7.25 -2.89 -2.12
N VAL A 66 6.80 -2.60 -3.32
CA VAL A 66 5.55 -3.14 -3.84
C VAL A 66 5.81 -3.80 -5.19
N SER A 67 5.09 -4.88 -5.44
CA SER A 67 5.11 -5.59 -6.73
C SER A 67 3.68 -5.78 -7.18
N LYS A 68 3.43 -5.61 -8.47
CA LYS A 68 2.12 -5.93 -9.02
C LYS A 68 2.17 -7.30 -9.69
N ARG A 69 1.31 -8.20 -9.23
CA ARG A 69 1.15 -9.51 -9.84
C ARG A 69 -0.01 -9.48 -10.82
N GLY A 70 0.05 -10.35 -11.81
CA GLY A 70 -0.94 -10.34 -12.87
C GLY A 70 -2.20 -11.13 -12.58
N ALA A 71 -2.91 -11.45 -13.65
CA ALA A 71 -4.14 -12.21 -13.57
C ALA A 71 -3.97 -13.50 -12.76
N PRO A 72 -5.06 -13.96 -12.15
CA PRO A 72 -6.38 -13.37 -12.27
C PRO A 72 -6.62 -12.21 -11.31
N ASP A 73 -5.84 -12.10 -10.26
CA ASP A 73 -6.21 -11.22 -9.14
C ASP A 73 -5.55 -9.85 -9.16
N PHE A 74 -4.53 -9.63 -9.97
CA PHE A 74 -3.80 -8.36 -10.03
C PHE A 74 -3.41 -7.86 -8.63
N GLU A 75 -2.85 -8.76 -7.83
CA GLU A 75 -2.48 -8.47 -6.46
C GLU A 75 -1.36 -7.44 -6.38
N ILE A 76 -1.46 -6.52 -5.41
CA ILE A 76 -0.30 -5.71 -5.02
C ILE A 76 0.28 -6.33 -3.76
N LEU A 77 1.55 -6.72 -3.82
CA LEU A 77 2.25 -7.31 -2.69
C LEU A 77 3.20 -6.27 -2.10
N ALA A 78 3.07 -6.02 -0.80
CA ALA A 78 3.95 -5.11 -0.07
C ALA A 78 4.90 -5.92 0.80
N TYR A 79 6.19 -5.68 0.67
CA TYR A 79 7.23 -6.47 1.35
C TYR A 79 8.47 -5.62 1.62
N CYS A 80 9.31 -6.10 2.54
CA CYS A 80 10.60 -5.48 2.84
C CYS A 80 11.73 -6.41 2.41
N VAL A 81 12.68 -5.90 1.64
CA VAL A 81 13.81 -6.72 1.18
C VAL A 81 14.90 -6.83 2.24
N VAL A 82 14.91 -5.96 3.24
CA VAL A 82 15.93 -5.97 4.28
C VAL A 82 15.65 -7.07 5.31
N CYS A 83 14.43 -7.11 5.85
CA CYS A 83 14.08 -8.16 6.82
C CYS A 83 13.37 -9.36 6.16
N GLY A 84 13.01 -9.25 4.89
CA GLY A 84 12.39 -10.36 4.16
C GLY A 84 10.91 -10.56 4.44
N GLU A 85 10.28 -9.70 5.23
CA GLU A 85 8.89 -9.89 5.62
C GLU A 85 7.93 -9.34 4.59
N GLN A 86 6.89 -10.11 4.30
CA GLN A 86 5.78 -9.64 3.47
C GLN A 86 4.73 -9.08 4.40
N GLU A 87 4.35 -7.84 4.19
CA GLU A 87 3.39 -7.18 5.06
C GLU A 87 1.94 -7.42 4.61
N ALA A 88 1.65 -7.26 3.33
CA ALA A 88 0.28 -7.34 2.85
C ALA A 88 0.19 -7.81 1.40
N ALA A 89 -0.89 -8.52 1.11
CA ALA A 89 -1.30 -8.84 -0.25
C ALA A 89 -2.66 -8.18 -0.47
N ILE A 90 -2.75 -7.27 -1.42
CA ILE A 90 -3.88 -6.34 -1.56
C ILE A 90 -4.65 -6.65 -2.83
N TYR A 91 -5.96 -6.88 -2.67
CA TYR A 91 -6.87 -7.23 -3.76
C TYR A 91 -7.98 -6.20 -3.88
N ASN A 92 -8.61 -6.14 -5.03
CA ASN A 92 -9.78 -5.28 -5.30
C ASN A 92 -9.47 -3.80 -5.13
N TRP A 93 -8.24 -3.41 -5.45
CA TRP A 93 -7.78 -2.03 -5.31
C TRP A 93 -8.05 -1.17 -6.55
N ALA A 94 -8.33 -1.80 -7.69
CA ALA A 94 -8.31 -1.11 -8.98
C ALA A 94 -9.38 -0.03 -9.14
N ASP A 95 -10.49 -0.16 -8.44
CA ASP A 95 -11.57 0.83 -8.51
C ASP A 95 -11.48 1.88 -7.39
N THR A 96 -10.39 1.90 -6.66
CA THR A 96 -10.17 2.95 -5.66
C THR A 96 -9.54 4.17 -6.32
N ASP A 97 -9.68 5.33 -5.66
CA ASP A 97 -9.05 6.56 -6.13
C ASP A 97 -7.53 6.48 -6.09
N TRP A 98 -7.00 5.59 -5.28
CA TRP A 98 -5.55 5.45 -5.10
C TRP A 98 -4.88 4.72 -6.26
N ALA A 99 -5.65 3.95 -7.04
CA ALA A 99 -5.11 3.10 -8.09
C ALA A 99 -4.38 3.86 -9.20
N GLY A 100 -4.72 5.12 -9.39
CA GLY A 100 -4.09 5.96 -10.40
C GLY A 100 -2.74 6.53 -9.99
N GLY A 101 -2.32 6.27 -8.80
CA GLY A 101 -1.05 6.77 -8.28
C GLY A 101 -1.24 7.86 -7.24
N MET A 102 -0.15 8.48 -6.85
CA MET A 102 -0.19 9.48 -5.82
C MET A 102 -0.97 10.69 -6.27
N MET A 103 -1.84 11.14 -5.40
CA MET A 103 -2.68 12.29 -5.69
C MET A 103 -1.89 13.52 -5.37
N ALA A 104 -1.36 14.07 -6.37
CA ALA A 104 -0.54 15.20 -6.17
C ALA A 104 -1.08 16.25 -5.32
N PRO A 105 -2.26 16.51 -5.44
CA PRO A 105 -2.73 17.59 -4.72
C PRO A 105 -2.74 17.34 -3.39
N VAL A 106 -2.75 16.27 -3.08
CA VAL A 106 -2.74 16.02 -1.86
C VAL A 106 -1.89 16.90 -1.27
N LEU A 107 -1.11 17.39 -1.74
CA LEU A 107 -0.37 18.20 -1.23
C LEU A 107 -0.05 19.21 -2.00
N GLY A 108 -0.67 19.39 -2.78
CA GLY A 108 -0.50 20.36 -3.51
C GLY A 108 0.74 20.52 -4.01
N VAL A 109 1.21 20.32 -4.02
CA VAL A 109 2.27 20.59 -4.39
C VAL A 109 2.69 20.43 -5.53
N THR A 110 2.55 20.64 -5.67
CA THR A 110 2.75 20.63 -6.57
C THR A 110 3.08 20.43 -7.46
N GLU A 111 3.16 20.48 -7.81
CA GLU A 111 3.35 20.44 -8.62
C GLU A 111 3.61 20.57 -9.30
N PRO A 112 3.86 20.73 -9.73
CA PRO A 112 3.90 20.92 -10.49
C PRO A 112 4.05 20.69 -11.18
N SER A 113 4.07 20.91 -11.21
CA SER A 113 3.87 20.82 -11.96
C SER A 113 3.84 20.75 -12.52
#